data_5bdcbfc9d2e7a226cd7dc9d8f04e9659
#
_entry.id   5bdcbfc9d2e7a226cd7dc9d8f04e9659
#
_cell.length_a   1.000
_cell.length_b   1.000
_cell.length_c   1.000
_cell.angle_alpha   90.00
_cell.angle_beta   90.00
_cell.angle_gamma   90.00
#
_symmetry.space_group_name_H-M   'P 1'
#
loop_
_entity.id
_entity.type
_entity.pdbx_description
1 polymer ?
#
loop_
_entity_poly.entity_id
_entity_poly.type
_entity_poly.pdbx_seq_one_letter_code
_entity_poly.pdbx_strand_id
1 'polypeptide(L)'
;MVFAYDPTSAFNDGVLDQLRSLGCRTMLWPQLAECSPDLVISASENLTVPPGGYPVLVLPHGIGFQKQVPDSAGPGTRLSGLVPDALLAARRAWLAVSHPAQEAQLASFHPGTVGRTVLVGDPCYDRLLASERWRERYRSALGLLPGQRLVLVTSTWGTESLAGRHPGLPAELLALLPTDEYRVALVLHPNVWSGHGAWQVGVLQRTAVEAGLTTIDPTDGWQQALVAADVVIGDHGSVTMYGAAIGRPVLLAAFGSEAVPDTAGWALRAKAPWLDTSQPLPVQLEAALADHRPDRYDLVTSMAFAAPGEALPRLRETVYDLLGLAPPKRPSRTARAFPLPLPGATPPCSHLVRTTVTSVQAGAVEVELERFPAVLAGELAETADTFRHLASDVDEPDTRLAESATTVLVRAAVFSSEDGRRRITELLADSPGARLAAVSGESGCLVGVRGGGTVEVAAVSGSCPDPGTAAAAVYTCLRLGVPPIGVTVTVRRGSLGQELLLRDQHSSSTGQPLVSRDRTSAAWGLPPSS
;
A
#
# COMPACT_ATOMS: atom_id res chain seq x y z
N MET A 1 -32.52 1.72 -17.35
CA MET A 1 -31.67 2.67 -16.62
C MET A 1 -30.76 3.38 -17.61
N VAL A 2 -30.60 4.69 -17.45
CA VAL A 2 -29.71 5.56 -18.23
C VAL A 2 -28.88 6.36 -17.25
N PHE A 3 -27.58 6.55 -17.53
CA PHE A 3 -26.68 7.35 -16.70
C PHE A 3 -26.62 8.78 -17.26
N ALA A 4 -27.02 9.74 -16.46
CA ALA A 4 -26.91 11.16 -16.80
C ALA A 4 -25.52 11.66 -16.41
N TYR A 5 -24.78 12.20 -17.38
CA TYR A 5 -23.40 12.66 -17.23
C TYR A 5 -23.34 14.18 -17.33
N ASP A 6 -22.72 14.81 -16.33
CA ASP A 6 -22.50 16.26 -16.31
C ASP A 6 -21.05 16.58 -16.72
N PRO A 7 -20.82 17.11 -17.94
CA PRO A 7 -19.49 17.48 -18.40
C PRO A 7 -18.88 18.67 -17.66
N THR A 8 -19.69 19.42 -16.89
CA THR A 8 -19.22 20.58 -16.10
C THR A 8 -18.83 20.21 -14.66
N SER A 9 -19.05 18.96 -14.25
CA SER A 9 -18.65 18.49 -12.93
C SER A 9 -17.12 18.52 -12.78
N ALA A 10 -16.63 19.00 -11.65
CA ALA A 10 -15.20 19.04 -11.35
C ALA A 10 -14.53 17.65 -11.32
N PHE A 11 -15.32 16.58 -11.21
CA PHE A 11 -14.86 15.19 -11.07
C PHE A 11 -15.35 14.31 -12.23
N ASN A 12 -15.36 14.84 -13.45
CA ASN A 12 -15.88 14.14 -14.63
C ASN A 12 -14.80 13.44 -15.47
N ASP A 13 -13.52 13.67 -15.18
CA ASP A 13 -12.41 13.12 -15.96
C ASP A 13 -12.43 11.59 -15.97
N GLY A 14 -12.44 10.99 -17.15
CA GLY A 14 -12.54 9.55 -17.36
C GLY A 14 -13.91 8.91 -17.10
N VAL A 15 -14.87 9.60 -16.46
CA VAL A 15 -16.17 9.02 -16.07
C VAL A 15 -16.98 8.53 -17.28
N LEU A 16 -17.02 9.32 -18.35
CA LEU A 16 -17.76 8.93 -19.55
C LEU A 16 -17.17 7.70 -20.23
N ASP A 17 -15.85 7.60 -20.28
CA ASP A 17 -15.17 6.46 -20.88
C ASP A 17 -15.33 5.19 -20.01
N GLN A 18 -15.34 5.33 -18.69
CA GLN A 18 -15.68 4.24 -17.78
C GLN A 18 -17.13 3.76 -17.98
N LEU A 19 -18.10 4.68 -18.09
CA LEU A 19 -19.50 4.30 -18.35
C LEU A 19 -19.64 3.59 -19.71
N ARG A 20 -18.92 4.04 -20.73
CA ARG A 20 -18.92 3.40 -22.06
C ARG A 20 -18.27 2.01 -22.01
N SER A 21 -17.15 1.85 -21.33
CA SER A 21 -16.49 0.56 -21.19
C SER A 21 -17.35 -0.48 -20.47
N LEU A 22 -18.23 -0.03 -19.56
CA LEU A 22 -19.22 -0.86 -18.88
C LEU A 22 -20.48 -1.13 -19.74
N GLY A 23 -20.54 -0.58 -20.96
CA GLY A 23 -21.70 -0.71 -21.84
C GLY A 23 -22.95 0.04 -21.34
N CYS A 24 -22.77 1.08 -20.52
CA CYS A 24 -23.87 1.86 -19.97
C CYS A 24 -24.50 2.76 -21.06
N ARG A 25 -25.83 2.87 -21.04
CA ARG A 25 -26.54 3.90 -21.80
C ARG A 25 -26.34 5.23 -21.10
N THR A 26 -25.85 6.24 -21.82
CA THR A 26 -25.55 7.57 -21.28
C THR A 26 -26.38 8.65 -21.94
N MET A 27 -26.63 9.75 -21.23
CA MET A 27 -27.19 10.99 -21.71
C MET A 27 -26.46 12.16 -21.05
N LEU A 28 -26.54 13.34 -21.63
CA LEU A 28 -26.04 14.55 -20.98
C LEU A 28 -26.99 15.00 -19.87
N TRP A 29 -26.43 15.53 -18.77
CA TRP A 29 -27.23 16.02 -17.64
C TRP A 29 -28.35 17.01 -18.02
N PRO A 30 -28.12 18.02 -18.89
CA PRO A 30 -29.19 18.94 -19.32
C PRO A 30 -30.39 18.25 -19.99
N GLN A 31 -30.17 17.12 -20.67
CA GLN A 31 -31.25 16.35 -21.31
C GLN A 31 -32.21 15.71 -20.30
N LEU A 32 -31.85 15.66 -19.02
CA LEU A 32 -32.74 15.18 -17.97
C LEU A 32 -34.01 16.04 -17.87
N ALA A 33 -33.92 17.32 -18.21
CA ALA A 33 -35.07 18.22 -18.24
C ALA A 33 -36.11 17.86 -19.32
N GLU A 34 -35.69 17.17 -20.38
CA GLU A 34 -36.54 16.71 -21.50
C GLU A 34 -37.12 15.31 -21.24
N CYS A 35 -36.72 14.68 -20.14
CA CYS A 35 -37.12 13.34 -19.75
C CYS A 35 -38.13 13.38 -18.59
N SER A 36 -38.92 12.32 -18.46
CA SER A 36 -39.77 12.07 -17.30
C SER A 36 -39.31 10.78 -16.61
N PRO A 37 -38.23 10.82 -15.80
CA PRO A 37 -37.77 9.63 -15.11
C PRO A 37 -38.77 9.23 -14.00
N ASP A 38 -38.88 7.93 -13.74
CA ASP A 38 -39.69 7.43 -12.62
C ASP A 38 -38.94 7.60 -11.29
N LEU A 39 -37.61 7.60 -11.33
CA LEU A 39 -36.72 7.74 -10.17
C LEU A 39 -35.34 8.24 -10.63
N VAL A 40 -34.73 9.16 -9.87
CA VAL A 40 -33.32 9.54 -10.02
C VAL A 40 -32.54 8.96 -8.83
N ILE A 41 -31.40 8.33 -9.11
CA ILE A 41 -30.46 7.84 -8.09
C ILE A 41 -29.13 8.59 -8.27
N SER A 42 -28.62 9.18 -7.20
CA SER A 42 -27.33 9.89 -7.20
C SER A 42 -26.45 9.42 -6.05
N ALA A 43 -25.14 9.31 -6.30
CA ALA A 43 -24.13 9.15 -5.27
C ALA A 43 -23.47 10.49 -4.87
N SER A 44 -24.05 11.61 -5.29
CA SER A 44 -23.65 12.96 -4.90
C SER A 44 -24.86 13.74 -4.41
N GLU A 45 -24.68 14.48 -3.33
CA GLU A 45 -25.64 15.44 -2.81
C GLU A 45 -25.65 16.75 -3.60
N ASN A 46 -24.57 17.06 -4.33
CA ASN A 46 -24.44 18.28 -5.14
C ASN A 46 -25.11 18.10 -6.50
N LEU A 47 -26.43 18.13 -6.51
CA LEU A 47 -27.20 17.95 -7.75
C LEU A 47 -28.31 18.98 -7.87
N THR A 48 -28.48 19.52 -9.08
CA THR A 48 -29.61 20.33 -9.46
C THR A 48 -30.53 19.49 -10.36
N VAL A 49 -31.62 19.02 -9.81
CA VAL A 49 -32.56 18.14 -10.52
C VAL A 49 -33.70 18.99 -11.11
N PRO A 50 -34.04 18.80 -12.40
CA PRO A 50 -35.15 19.53 -13.02
C PRO A 50 -36.46 19.36 -12.24
N PRO A 51 -37.38 20.32 -12.35
CA PRO A 51 -38.74 20.20 -11.77
C PRO A 51 -39.45 18.93 -12.23
N GLY A 52 -40.23 18.31 -11.35
CA GLY A 52 -40.98 17.10 -11.64
C GLY A 52 -41.48 16.42 -10.37
N GLY A 53 -42.35 15.43 -10.51
CA GLY A 53 -42.93 14.68 -9.39
C GLY A 53 -42.16 13.44 -8.96
N TYR A 54 -41.09 13.06 -9.67
CA TYR A 54 -40.31 11.84 -9.41
C TYR A 54 -39.42 11.96 -8.15
N PRO A 55 -39.27 10.88 -7.40
CA PRO A 55 -38.36 10.85 -6.24
C PRO A 55 -36.89 10.89 -6.67
N VAL A 56 -36.04 11.35 -5.74
CA VAL A 56 -34.58 11.39 -5.88
C VAL A 56 -33.98 10.65 -4.68
N LEU A 57 -33.37 9.50 -4.93
CA LEU A 57 -32.66 8.74 -3.92
C LEU A 57 -31.17 9.13 -3.95
N VAL A 58 -30.68 9.64 -2.82
CA VAL A 58 -29.27 10.05 -2.70
C VAL A 58 -28.54 9.08 -1.78
N LEU A 59 -27.50 8.48 -2.32
CA LEU A 59 -26.58 7.57 -1.60
C LEU A 59 -25.34 8.36 -1.18
N PRO A 60 -24.83 8.21 0.04
CA PRO A 60 -23.57 8.81 0.40
C PRO A 60 -22.42 8.13 -0.37
N HIS A 61 -21.41 8.90 -0.77
CA HIS A 61 -20.16 8.38 -1.30
C HIS A 61 -19.16 8.21 -0.14
N GLY A 62 -18.93 6.98 0.27
CA GLY A 62 -18.19 6.66 1.50
C GLY A 62 -19.11 6.66 2.73
N ILE A 63 -18.51 6.75 3.93
CA ILE A 63 -19.28 6.82 5.18
C ILE A 63 -19.87 8.23 5.31
N GLY A 64 -21.17 8.34 5.12
CA GLY A 64 -21.89 9.60 5.05
C GLY A 64 -21.92 10.37 6.36
N PHE A 65 -22.13 11.68 6.26
CA PHE A 65 -22.47 12.59 7.35
C PHE A 65 -21.42 12.74 8.45
N GLN A 66 -20.14 12.48 8.12
CA GLN A 66 -19.02 12.48 9.11
C GLN A 66 -18.28 13.82 9.17
N LYS A 67 -18.49 14.72 8.21
CA LYS A 67 -17.77 16.00 8.15
C LYS A 67 -18.62 17.14 7.61
N GLN A 68 -18.20 18.35 7.96
CA GLN A 68 -18.69 19.57 7.33
C GLN A 68 -17.87 19.89 6.08
N VAL A 69 -18.51 20.42 5.07
CA VAL A 69 -17.88 20.87 3.81
C VAL A 69 -18.32 22.30 3.51
N PRO A 70 -17.55 23.09 2.75
CA PRO A 70 -17.98 24.40 2.30
C PRO A 70 -19.35 24.31 1.61
N ASP A 71 -20.24 25.25 1.92
CA ASP A 71 -21.55 25.32 1.29
C ASP A 71 -21.41 25.97 -0.10
N SER A 72 -21.77 25.25 -1.15
CA SER A 72 -21.78 25.78 -2.52
C SER A 72 -22.86 26.87 -2.75
N ALA A 73 -23.84 26.97 -1.86
CA ALA A 73 -24.95 27.93 -1.96
C ALA A 73 -24.74 29.21 -1.14
N GLY A 74 -23.70 29.28 -0.28
CA GLY A 74 -23.49 30.43 0.60
C GLY A 74 -22.15 30.43 1.35
N PRO A 75 -21.88 31.50 2.12
CA PRO A 75 -20.66 31.64 2.90
C PRO A 75 -20.77 30.85 4.22
N GLY A 76 -20.65 29.55 4.18
CA GLY A 76 -20.73 28.73 5.38
C GLY A 76 -20.27 27.30 5.13
N THR A 77 -20.50 26.46 6.11
CA THR A 77 -20.31 25.01 5.97
C THR A 77 -21.66 24.30 6.11
N ARG A 78 -21.78 23.19 5.44
CA ARG A 78 -22.92 22.27 5.55
C ARG A 78 -22.44 20.86 5.87
N LEU A 79 -23.33 20.04 6.40
CA LEU A 79 -23.06 18.62 6.57
C LEU A 79 -22.86 17.94 5.20
N SER A 80 -21.76 17.25 5.02
CA SER A 80 -21.54 16.43 3.81
C SER A 80 -22.61 15.36 3.68
N GLY A 81 -23.16 15.19 2.47
CA GLY A 81 -24.26 14.27 2.19
C GLY A 81 -25.65 14.91 2.31
N LEU A 82 -25.77 16.15 2.80
CA LEU A 82 -27.05 16.86 2.84
C LEU A 82 -27.36 17.47 1.48
N VAL A 83 -28.52 17.15 0.95
CA VAL A 83 -29.00 17.62 -0.36
C VAL A 83 -29.49 19.07 -0.31
N PRO A 84 -29.60 19.77 -1.47
CA PRO A 84 -30.11 21.13 -1.51
C PRO A 84 -31.55 21.27 -0.92
N ASP A 85 -31.78 22.38 -0.20
CA ASP A 85 -33.03 22.69 0.48
C ASP A 85 -34.25 22.61 -0.44
N ALA A 86 -34.11 23.00 -1.69
CA ALA A 86 -35.19 22.93 -2.68
C ALA A 86 -35.73 21.49 -2.87
N LEU A 87 -34.87 20.49 -2.82
CA LEU A 87 -35.28 19.08 -2.94
C LEU A 87 -35.99 18.59 -1.67
N LEU A 88 -35.54 19.04 -0.49
CA LEU A 88 -36.17 18.74 0.80
C LEU A 88 -37.55 19.43 0.90
N ALA A 89 -37.61 20.70 0.57
CA ALA A 89 -38.87 21.48 0.55
C ALA A 89 -39.90 20.90 -0.41
N ALA A 90 -39.46 20.46 -1.58
CA ALA A 90 -40.29 19.75 -2.55
C ALA A 90 -40.68 18.33 -2.11
N ARG A 91 -40.16 17.83 -0.98
CA ARG A 91 -40.34 16.47 -0.46
C ARG A 91 -40.00 15.37 -1.47
N ARG A 92 -39.04 15.62 -2.36
CA ARG A 92 -38.62 14.69 -3.42
C ARG A 92 -37.40 13.88 -3.01
N ALA A 93 -36.53 14.42 -2.14
CA ALA A 93 -35.32 13.75 -1.71
C ALA A 93 -35.58 12.60 -0.73
N TRP A 94 -34.86 11.52 -0.91
CA TRP A 94 -34.71 10.41 0.02
C TRP A 94 -33.22 10.18 0.28
N LEU A 95 -32.81 10.27 1.53
CA LEU A 95 -31.40 10.12 1.93
C LEU A 95 -31.17 8.69 2.43
N ALA A 96 -30.34 7.94 1.74
CA ALA A 96 -29.91 6.64 2.22
C ALA A 96 -28.96 6.81 3.40
N VAL A 97 -29.21 6.09 4.48
CA VAL A 97 -28.38 6.07 5.68
C VAL A 97 -27.84 4.67 5.93
N SER A 98 -26.63 4.58 6.45
CA SER A 98 -25.99 3.31 6.81
C SER A 98 -26.26 2.90 8.27
N HIS A 99 -26.68 3.85 9.10
CA HIS A 99 -27.00 3.60 10.51
C HIS A 99 -28.18 4.48 10.97
N PRO A 100 -29.10 3.98 11.86
CA PRO A 100 -30.25 4.75 12.34
C PRO A 100 -29.88 6.05 13.05
N ALA A 101 -28.73 6.13 13.74
CA ALA A 101 -28.28 7.36 14.40
C ALA A 101 -28.10 8.53 13.42
N GLN A 102 -27.86 8.26 12.13
CA GLN A 102 -27.72 9.30 11.11
C GLN A 102 -29.04 10.00 10.83
N GLU A 103 -30.20 9.39 11.10
CA GLU A 103 -31.51 10.03 10.98
C GLU A 103 -31.66 11.17 12.00
N ALA A 104 -31.34 10.90 13.26
CA ALA A 104 -31.36 11.92 14.30
C ALA A 104 -30.32 13.02 14.05
N GLN A 105 -29.12 12.65 13.58
CA GLN A 105 -28.08 13.60 13.19
C GLN A 105 -28.58 14.52 12.08
N LEU A 106 -29.11 13.97 10.99
CA LEU A 106 -29.65 14.73 9.86
C LEU A 106 -30.77 15.67 10.30
N ALA A 107 -31.71 15.19 11.13
CA ALA A 107 -32.79 15.99 11.66
C ALA A 107 -32.30 17.20 12.52
N SER A 108 -31.17 17.03 13.23
CA SER A 108 -30.57 18.11 14.01
C SER A 108 -29.89 19.18 13.15
N PHE A 109 -29.33 18.81 12.01
CA PHE A 109 -28.74 19.74 11.05
C PHE A 109 -29.78 20.43 10.16
N HIS A 110 -30.81 19.68 9.74
CA HIS A 110 -31.85 20.21 8.85
C HIS A 110 -33.20 19.53 9.09
N PRO A 111 -34.19 20.23 9.67
CA PRO A 111 -35.52 19.66 9.98
C PRO A 111 -36.29 19.07 8.78
N GLY A 112 -36.00 19.54 7.56
CA GLY A 112 -36.61 19.03 6.33
C GLY A 112 -36.21 17.58 6.01
N THR A 113 -35.25 17.01 6.70
CA THR A 113 -34.83 15.61 6.54
C THR A 113 -35.70 14.62 7.32
N VAL A 114 -36.52 15.11 8.26
CA VAL A 114 -37.42 14.26 9.05
C VAL A 114 -38.40 13.51 8.14
N GLY A 115 -38.38 12.16 8.22
CA GLY A 115 -39.16 11.27 7.39
C GLY A 115 -38.74 11.27 5.91
N ARG A 116 -37.48 11.64 5.65
CA ARG A 116 -36.83 11.61 4.33
C ARG A 116 -35.56 10.76 4.30
N THR A 117 -35.35 9.94 5.31
CA THR A 117 -34.27 8.98 5.40
C THR A 117 -34.77 7.56 5.12
N VAL A 118 -33.91 6.72 4.57
CA VAL A 118 -34.13 5.28 4.40
C VAL A 118 -32.91 4.51 4.84
N LEU A 119 -33.09 3.55 5.74
CA LEU A 119 -31.99 2.72 6.22
C LEU A 119 -31.65 1.66 5.17
N VAL A 120 -30.62 1.92 4.39
CA VAL A 120 -30.13 1.01 3.35
C VAL A 120 -28.97 0.16 3.87
N GLY A 121 -28.13 0.68 4.76
CA GLY A 121 -26.84 0.09 5.07
C GLY A 121 -25.74 0.61 4.13
N ASP A 122 -24.58 -0.04 4.11
CA ASP A 122 -23.44 0.37 3.30
C ASP A 122 -22.98 -0.76 2.35
N PRO A 123 -23.25 -0.64 1.03
CA PRO A 123 -22.86 -1.66 0.05
C PRO A 123 -21.35 -1.84 -0.09
N CYS A 124 -20.54 -0.79 0.20
CA CYS A 124 -19.09 -0.87 0.15
C CYS A 124 -18.57 -1.70 1.34
N TYR A 125 -19.08 -1.45 2.53
CA TYR A 125 -18.77 -2.23 3.73
C TYR A 125 -19.12 -3.71 3.56
N ASP A 126 -20.31 -4.01 3.03
CA ASP A 126 -20.73 -5.38 2.73
C ASP A 126 -19.76 -6.08 1.77
N ARG A 127 -19.28 -5.37 0.75
CA ARG A 127 -18.30 -5.91 -0.20
C ARG A 127 -16.93 -6.09 0.42
N LEU A 128 -16.49 -5.19 1.31
CA LEU A 128 -15.25 -5.35 2.07
C LEU A 128 -15.29 -6.62 2.93
N LEU A 129 -16.38 -6.84 3.66
CA LEU A 129 -16.57 -8.07 4.45
C LEU A 129 -16.56 -9.34 3.56
N ALA A 130 -17.24 -9.29 2.41
CA ALA A 130 -17.23 -10.40 1.45
C ALA A 130 -15.84 -10.66 0.83
N SER A 131 -14.96 -9.67 0.88
CA SER A 131 -13.61 -9.70 0.32
C SER A 131 -12.54 -10.23 1.28
N GLU A 132 -12.81 -10.28 2.59
CA GLU A 132 -11.84 -10.72 3.61
C GLU A 132 -11.22 -12.10 3.29
N ARG A 133 -12.02 -13.03 2.81
CA ARG A 133 -11.56 -14.37 2.39
C ARG A 133 -10.58 -14.34 1.20
N TRP A 134 -10.44 -13.21 0.51
CA TRP A 134 -9.56 -13.04 -0.64
C TRP A 134 -8.28 -12.27 -0.30
N ARG A 135 -8.05 -11.97 0.97
CA ARG A 135 -6.92 -11.17 1.44
C ARG A 135 -5.59 -11.63 0.85
N GLU A 136 -5.26 -12.91 0.93
CA GLU A 136 -3.98 -13.43 0.40
C GLU A 136 -3.89 -13.30 -1.14
N ARG A 137 -5.01 -13.39 -1.84
CA ARG A 137 -5.04 -13.18 -3.29
C ARG A 137 -4.76 -11.72 -3.64
N TYR A 138 -5.31 -10.77 -2.86
CA TYR A 138 -5.02 -9.34 -3.04
C TYR A 138 -3.57 -9.03 -2.70
N ARG A 139 -3.04 -9.59 -1.63
CA ARG A 139 -1.63 -9.45 -1.26
C ARG A 139 -0.71 -9.93 -2.39
N SER A 140 -0.95 -11.11 -2.92
CA SER A 140 -0.19 -11.65 -4.06
C SER A 140 -0.31 -10.77 -5.31
N ALA A 141 -1.53 -10.29 -5.65
CA ALA A 141 -1.73 -9.42 -6.81
C ALA A 141 -1.01 -8.07 -6.66
N LEU A 142 -0.92 -7.53 -5.43
CA LEU A 142 -0.14 -6.32 -5.12
C LEU A 142 1.38 -6.58 -5.06
N GLY A 143 1.82 -7.81 -5.30
CA GLY A 143 3.24 -8.16 -5.33
C GLY A 143 3.90 -8.31 -3.97
N LEU A 144 3.13 -8.57 -2.90
CA LEU A 144 3.70 -8.86 -1.59
C LEU A 144 4.31 -10.26 -1.59
N LEU A 145 5.50 -10.36 -1.01
CA LEU A 145 6.15 -11.63 -0.74
C LEU A 145 5.57 -12.28 0.54
N PRO A 146 5.69 -13.60 0.71
CA PRO A 146 5.31 -14.26 1.95
C PRO A 146 6.04 -13.63 3.16
N GLY A 147 5.28 -13.28 4.20
CA GLY A 147 5.80 -12.66 5.41
C GLY A 147 5.97 -11.14 5.36
N GLN A 148 5.95 -10.49 4.19
CA GLN A 148 5.94 -9.02 4.11
C GLN A 148 4.65 -8.45 4.69
N ARG A 149 4.73 -7.28 5.31
CA ARG A 149 3.60 -6.50 5.83
C ARG A 149 3.27 -5.35 4.90
N LEU A 150 1.99 -5.10 4.68
CA LEU A 150 1.51 -3.96 3.89
C LEU A 150 1.10 -2.81 4.83
N VAL A 151 1.83 -1.71 4.74
CA VAL A 151 1.46 -0.44 5.36
C VAL A 151 0.65 0.36 4.34
N LEU A 152 -0.63 0.58 4.62
CA LEU A 152 -1.50 1.39 3.77
C LEU A 152 -1.59 2.80 4.32
N VAL A 153 -1.02 3.76 3.60
CA VAL A 153 -1.21 5.19 3.88
C VAL A 153 -2.44 5.67 3.13
N THR A 154 -3.40 6.27 3.83
CA THR A 154 -4.62 6.78 3.21
C THR A 154 -4.89 8.22 3.62
N SER A 155 -5.26 9.07 2.66
CA SER A 155 -5.54 10.48 2.93
C SER A 155 -6.82 10.95 2.26
N THR A 156 -7.64 11.67 3.03
CA THR A 156 -8.65 12.55 2.47
C THR A 156 -8.00 13.77 1.80
N TRP A 157 -8.71 14.85 1.55
CA TRP A 157 -8.21 16.04 0.88
C TRP A 157 -8.27 17.27 1.79
N GLY A 158 -7.58 18.35 1.39
CA GLY A 158 -7.52 19.60 2.15
C GLY A 158 -6.28 19.69 3.06
N THR A 159 -6.07 20.89 3.61
CA THR A 159 -4.87 21.21 4.39
C THR A 159 -4.78 20.47 5.73
N GLU A 160 -5.90 20.00 6.26
CA GLU A 160 -5.95 19.24 7.51
C GLU A 160 -5.92 17.71 7.30
N SER A 161 -5.87 17.25 6.04
CA SER A 161 -5.69 15.83 5.70
C SER A 161 -4.26 15.35 6.01
N LEU A 162 -4.05 14.04 5.98
CA LEU A 162 -2.71 13.47 6.12
C LEU A 162 -1.77 14.00 5.04
N ALA A 163 -2.18 13.97 3.76
CA ALA A 163 -1.37 14.48 2.66
C ALA A 163 -1.09 16.00 2.77
N GLY A 164 -2.00 16.77 3.36
CA GLY A 164 -1.81 18.18 3.61
C GLY A 164 -0.82 18.48 4.73
N ARG A 165 -0.84 17.69 5.82
CA ARG A 165 0.02 17.88 6.98
C ARG A 165 1.37 17.17 6.89
N HIS A 166 1.39 15.97 6.30
CA HIS A 166 2.56 15.09 6.24
C HIS A 166 2.78 14.54 4.82
N PRO A 167 2.99 15.39 3.80
CA PRO A 167 3.12 14.95 2.40
C PRO A 167 4.32 14.03 2.16
N GLY A 168 5.36 14.10 3.00
CA GLY A 168 6.57 13.28 2.95
C GLY A 168 6.45 11.91 3.62
N LEU A 169 5.39 11.65 4.39
CA LEU A 169 5.28 10.43 5.20
C LEU A 169 5.47 9.11 4.42
N PRO A 170 4.95 8.94 3.18
CA PRO A 170 5.21 7.72 2.41
C PRO A 170 6.71 7.49 2.14
N ALA A 171 7.46 8.55 1.82
CA ALA A 171 8.91 8.45 1.59
C ALA A 171 9.66 8.17 2.90
N GLU A 172 9.26 8.79 4.01
CA GLU A 172 9.86 8.55 5.34
C GLU A 172 9.67 7.09 5.78
N LEU A 173 8.48 6.51 5.57
CA LEU A 173 8.21 5.11 5.86
C LEU A 173 9.09 4.19 5.02
N LEU A 174 9.22 4.43 3.70
CA LEU A 174 10.09 3.64 2.81
C LEU A 174 11.57 3.75 3.18
N ALA A 175 12.01 4.91 3.68
CA ALA A 175 13.39 5.12 4.12
C ALA A 175 13.73 4.37 5.41
N LEU A 176 12.72 4.11 6.27
CA LEU A 176 12.92 3.55 7.61
C LEU A 176 12.49 2.08 7.73
N LEU A 177 11.69 1.57 6.82
CA LEU A 177 11.17 0.21 6.87
C LEU A 177 11.93 -0.69 5.89
N PRO A 178 12.49 -1.83 6.35
CA PRO A 178 13.19 -2.77 5.47
C PRO A 178 12.27 -3.33 4.37
N THR A 179 12.72 -3.30 3.12
CA THR A 179 11.94 -3.74 1.96
C THR A 179 11.64 -5.23 1.95
N ASP A 180 12.40 -6.03 2.70
CA ASP A 180 12.16 -7.46 2.87
C ASP A 180 10.96 -7.75 3.77
N GLU A 181 10.61 -6.82 4.68
CA GLU A 181 9.58 -6.99 5.69
C GLU A 181 8.33 -6.17 5.40
N TYR A 182 8.49 -5.04 4.69
CA TYR A 182 7.42 -4.06 4.49
C TYR A 182 7.24 -3.66 3.03
N ARG A 183 5.99 -3.42 2.68
CA ARG A 183 5.56 -2.69 1.48
C ARG A 183 4.72 -1.51 1.92
N VAL A 184 4.85 -0.39 1.24
CA VAL A 184 4.04 0.81 1.48
C VAL A 184 3.15 1.05 0.26
N ALA A 185 1.86 1.25 0.51
CA ALA A 185 0.91 1.67 -0.51
C ALA A 185 0.24 2.99 -0.11
N LEU A 186 -0.11 3.81 -1.10
CA LEU A 186 -0.72 5.11 -0.91
C LEU A 186 -2.07 5.19 -1.61
N VAL A 187 -3.11 5.54 -0.87
CA VAL A 187 -4.44 5.88 -1.37
C VAL A 187 -4.71 7.36 -1.12
N LEU A 188 -4.88 8.12 -2.18
CA LEU A 188 -5.27 9.53 -2.11
C LEU A 188 -6.70 9.70 -2.60
N HIS A 189 -7.44 10.57 -1.89
CA HIS A 189 -8.81 10.89 -2.29
C HIS A 189 -8.87 11.44 -3.73
N PRO A 190 -9.89 11.11 -4.55
CA PRO A 190 -10.03 11.62 -5.93
C PRO A 190 -9.89 13.14 -6.06
N ASN A 191 -10.32 13.92 -5.06
CA ASN A 191 -10.17 15.38 -5.04
C ASN A 191 -8.71 15.85 -5.03
N VAL A 192 -7.78 15.06 -4.53
CA VAL A 192 -6.34 15.37 -4.61
C VAL A 192 -5.87 15.28 -6.06
N TRP A 193 -6.31 14.22 -6.76
CA TRP A 193 -5.97 14.02 -8.16
C TRP A 193 -6.59 15.06 -9.08
N SER A 194 -7.88 15.39 -8.90
CA SER A 194 -8.54 16.42 -9.71
C SER A 194 -8.08 17.83 -9.40
N GLY A 195 -7.75 18.13 -8.12
CA GLY A 195 -7.28 19.45 -7.71
C GLY A 195 -5.84 19.77 -8.12
N HIS A 196 -4.96 18.78 -8.10
CA HIS A 196 -3.53 18.96 -8.44
C HIS A 196 -3.16 18.42 -9.83
N GLY A 197 -3.97 17.49 -10.38
CA GLY A 197 -3.64 16.76 -11.60
C GLY A 197 -2.67 15.60 -11.36
N ALA A 198 -2.84 14.52 -12.14
CA ALA A 198 -2.04 13.30 -11.99
C ALA A 198 -0.53 13.55 -12.15
N TRP A 199 -0.13 14.45 -13.04
CA TRP A 199 1.27 14.80 -13.23
C TRP A 199 1.90 15.41 -11.98
N GLN A 200 1.23 16.37 -11.34
CA GLN A 200 1.76 17.02 -10.14
C GLN A 200 1.82 16.05 -8.94
N VAL A 201 0.78 15.22 -8.76
CA VAL A 201 0.80 14.16 -7.75
C VAL A 201 1.98 13.21 -8.00
N GLY A 202 2.20 12.80 -9.26
CA GLY A 202 3.34 11.97 -9.66
C GLY A 202 4.70 12.65 -9.38
N VAL A 203 4.82 13.96 -9.59
CA VAL A 203 6.05 14.71 -9.27
C VAL A 203 6.28 14.75 -7.75
N LEU A 204 5.25 15.02 -6.96
CA LEU A 204 5.34 15.08 -5.50
C LEU A 204 5.72 13.72 -4.87
N GLN A 205 5.26 12.62 -5.47
CA GLN A 205 5.54 11.26 -4.98
C GLN A 205 6.69 10.56 -5.74
N ARG A 206 7.38 11.24 -6.65
CA ARG A 206 8.37 10.62 -7.55
C ARG A 206 9.39 9.79 -6.80
N THR A 207 10.09 10.38 -5.83
CA THR A 207 11.14 9.70 -5.07
C THR A 207 10.61 8.49 -4.29
N ALA A 208 9.40 8.61 -3.74
CA ALA A 208 8.75 7.48 -3.07
C ALA A 208 8.37 6.37 -4.07
N VAL A 209 7.90 6.71 -5.26
CA VAL A 209 7.59 5.74 -6.34
C VAL A 209 8.85 5.03 -6.81
N GLU A 210 9.94 5.76 -7.02
CA GLU A 210 11.27 5.19 -7.35
C GLU A 210 11.79 4.27 -6.23
N ALA A 211 11.42 4.56 -4.99
CA ALA A 211 11.69 3.72 -3.82
C ALA A 211 10.75 2.51 -3.66
N GLY A 212 9.77 2.32 -4.54
CA GLY A 212 8.85 1.19 -4.51
C GLY A 212 7.49 1.48 -3.87
N LEU A 213 7.09 2.75 -3.70
CA LEU A 213 5.72 3.10 -3.28
C LEU A 213 4.70 2.57 -4.28
N THR A 214 3.72 1.81 -3.81
CA THR A 214 2.58 1.41 -4.61
C THR A 214 1.50 2.50 -4.54
N THR A 215 1.38 3.32 -5.57
CA THR A 215 0.28 4.29 -5.66
C THR A 215 -0.96 3.61 -6.20
N ILE A 216 -2.05 3.65 -5.45
CA ILE A 216 -3.33 3.05 -5.83
C ILE A 216 -4.13 4.05 -6.67
N ASP A 217 -4.72 3.55 -7.76
CA ASP A 217 -5.59 4.35 -8.62
C ASP A 217 -6.77 4.94 -7.82
N PRO A 218 -7.11 6.22 -7.99
CA PRO A 218 -8.19 6.85 -7.22
C PRO A 218 -9.58 6.25 -7.50
N THR A 219 -9.75 5.56 -8.63
CA THR A 219 -11.05 5.01 -9.06
C THR A 219 -11.23 3.53 -8.72
N ASP A 220 -10.14 2.78 -8.56
CA ASP A 220 -10.18 1.32 -8.29
C ASP A 220 -8.95 0.86 -7.49
N GLY A 221 -9.11 -0.21 -6.74
CA GLY A 221 -8.01 -0.88 -6.05
C GLY A 221 -7.85 -0.54 -4.57
N TRP A 222 -8.40 0.58 -4.07
CA TRP A 222 -8.23 0.96 -2.67
C TRP A 222 -8.90 -0.03 -1.68
N GLN A 223 -10.01 -0.61 -2.07
CA GLN A 223 -10.71 -1.61 -1.25
C GLN A 223 -9.88 -2.89 -1.11
N GLN A 224 -9.28 -3.33 -2.21
CA GLN A 224 -8.41 -4.50 -2.23
C GLN A 224 -7.14 -4.24 -1.42
N ALA A 225 -6.53 -3.06 -1.57
CA ALA A 225 -5.38 -2.64 -0.78
C ALA A 225 -5.72 -2.57 0.72
N LEU A 226 -6.91 -2.08 1.08
CA LEU A 226 -7.38 -2.01 2.46
C LEU A 226 -7.56 -3.42 3.08
N VAL A 227 -8.16 -4.35 2.32
CA VAL A 227 -8.30 -5.75 2.77
C VAL A 227 -6.93 -6.42 2.88
N ALA A 228 -5.99 -6.12 1.98
CA ALA A 228 -4.62 -6.66 2.01
C ALA A 228 -3.76 -6.10 3.14
N ALA A 229 -4.08 -4.89 3.65
CA ALA A 229 -3.26 -4.17 4.62
C ALA A 229 -3.11 -4.90 5.96
N ASP A 230 -1.94 -4.78 6.55
CA ASP A 230 -1.64 -5.22 7.92
C ASP A 230 -1.85 -4.06 8.90
N VAL A 231 -1.61 -2.82 8.46
CA VAL A 231 -1.84 -1.60 9.23
C VAL A 231 -2.23 -0.47 8.30
N VAL A 232 -3.09 0.42 8.78
CA VAL A 232 -3.55 1.62 8.07
C VAL A 232 -3.03 2.85 8.81
N ILE A 233 -2.31 3.71 8.12
CA ILE A 233 -1.97 5.05 8.60
C ILE A 233 -2.86 6.03 7.85
N GLY A 234 -3.68 6.79 8.57
CA GLY A 234 -4.68 7.61 7.91
C GLY A 234 -5.10 8.86 8.67
N ASP A 235 -6.15 9.46 8.17
CA ASP A 235 -6.80 10.63 8.74
C ASP A 235 -8.31 10.36 9.00
N HIS A 236 -9.11 11.42 9.06
CA HIS A 236 -10.57 11.36 9.24
C HIS A 236 -11.35 10.94 7.98
N GLY A 237 -10.68 10.44 6.94
CA GLY A 237 -11.31 9.97 5.70
C GLY A 237 -12.03 8.64 5.86
N SER A 238 -13.01 8.38 4.96
CA SER A 238 -13.81 7.16 5.00
C SER A 238 -12.98 5.88 4.86
N VAL A 239 -11.88 5.91 4.09
CA VAL A 239 -11.02 4.73 3.90
C VAL A 239 -10.39 4.29 5.22
N THR A 240 -9.93 5.23 6.06
CA THR A 240 -9.42 4.95 7.41
C THR A 240 -10.49 4.30 8.28
N MET A 241 -11.72 4.82 8.24
CA MET A 241 -12.83 4.27 9.01
C MET A 241 -13.25 2.88 8.53
N TYR A 242 -13.26 2.63 7.21
CA TYR A 242 -13.47 1.27 6.68
C TYR A 242 -12.38 0.31 7.16
N GLY A 243 -11.11 0.77 7.21
CA GLY A 243 -10.01 -0.01 7.75
C GLY A 243 -10.25 -0.45 9.20
N ALA A 244 -10.63 0.49 10.05
CA ALA A 244 -11.03 0.20 11.43
C ALA A 244 -12.20 -0.78 11.49
N ALA A 245 -13.24 -0.57 10.66
CA ALA A 245 -14.45 -1.40 10.66
C ALA A 245 -14.23 -2.84 10.18
N ILE A 246 -13.22 -3.11 9.34
CA ILE A 246 -12.82 -4.47 8.98
C ILE A 246 -11.69 -5.01 9.89
N GLY A 247 -11.46 -4.38 11.05
CA GLY A 247 -10.54 -4.86 12.07
C GLY A 247 -9.06 -4.68 11.74
N ARG A 248 -8.68 -3.69 10.92
CA ARG A 248 -7.26 -3.37 10.72
C ARG A 248 -6.71 -2.48 11.82
N PRO A 249 -5.47 -2.68 12.31
CA PRO A 249 -4.78 -1.69 13.12
C PRO A 249 -4.77 -0.32 12.41
N VAL A 250 -5.12 0.74 13.11
CA VAL A 250 -5.14 2.11 12.57
C VAL A 250 -4.23 2.99 13.42
N LEU A 251 -3.39 3.79 12.74
CA LEU A 251 -2.65 4.93 13.29
C LEU A 251 -3.20 6.21 12.66
N LEU A 252 -3.64 7.16 13.47
CA LEU A 252 -4.07 8.47 12.99
C LEU A 252 -2.86 9.42 12.88
N ALA A 253 -2.57 9.90 11.69
CA ALA A 253 -1.50 10.88 11.45
C ALA A 253 -2.03 12.31 11.31
N ALA A 254 -3.33 12.48 11.03
CA ALA A 254 -4.00 13.76 10.94
C ALA A 254 -5.49 13.61 11.31
N PHE A 255 -6.11 14.72 11.71
CA PHE A 255 -7.56 14.76 11.93
C PHE A 255 -8.03 16.21 11.78
N GLY A 256 -8.98 16.44 10.86
CA GLY A 256 -9.46 17.77 10.55
C GLY A 256 -10.52 18.29 11.52
N SER A 257 -10.58 19.62 11.66
CA SER A 257 -11.57 20.31 12.47
C SER A 257 -12.99 20.25 11.86
N GLU A 258 -13.09 19.91 10.57
CA GLU A 258 -14.34 19.68 9.86
C GLU A 258 -15.09 18.40 10.27
N ALA A 259 -14.46 17.51 11.02
CA ALA A 259 -15.10 16.29 11.51
C ALA A 259 -16.22 16.61 12.51
N VAL A 260 -17.36 15.97 12.33
CA VAL A 260 -18.54 16.20 13.16
C VAL A 260 -18.42 15.43 14.48
N PRO A 261 -18.58 16.09 15.65
CA PRO A 261 -18.62 15.42 16.95
C PRO A 261 -19.71 14.34 17.02
N ASP A 262 -19.54 13.40 17.93
CA ASP A 262 -20.48 12.31 18.22
C ASP A 262 -20.80 11.38 17.04
N THR A 263 -19.90 11.34 16.05
CA THR A 263 -19.97 10.42 14.90
C THR A 263 -18.97 9.27 15.05
N ALA A 264 -19.09 8.28 14.16
CA ALA A 264 -18.15 7.16 14.09
C ALA A 264 -16.70 7.62 13.85
N GLY A 265 -16.49 8.66 13.03
CA GLY A 265 -15.16 9.28 12.83
C GLY A 265 -14.62 9.90 14.11
N TRP A 266 -15.47 10.55 14.90
CA TRP A 266 -15.07 11.10 16.19
C TRP A 266 -14.74 10.00 17.20
N ALA A 267 -15.49 8.89 17.20
CA ALA A 267 -15.18 7.71 18.02
C ALA A 267 -13.83 7.09 17.62
N LEU A 268 -13.51 7.05 16.32
CA LEU A 268 -12.21 6.58 15.82
C LEU A 268 -11.07 7.45 16.36
N ARG A 269 -11.23 8.79 16.33
CA ARG A 269 -10.24 9.73 16.90
C ARG A 269 -9.89 9.42 18.35
N ALA A 270 -10.89 9.02 19.15
CA ALA A 270 -10.73 8.71 20.56
C ALA A 270 -10.12 7.31 20.82
N LYS A 271 -10.26 6.38 19.87
CA LYS A 271 -9.88 4.96 20.04
C LYS A 271 -8.58 4.58 19.34
N ALA A 272 -8.28 5.20 18.21
CA ALA A 272 -7.07 4.89 17.46
C ALA A 272 -5.85 5.58 18.09
N PRO A 273 -4.69 4.89 18.14
CA PRO A 273 -3.44 5.54 18.51
C PRO A 273 -3.05 6.58 17.45
N TRP A 274 -2.31 7.60 17.90
CA TRP A 274 -1.82 8.68 17.05
C TRP A 274 -0.37 8.42 16.65
N LEU A 275 -0.06 8.71 15.39
CA LEU A 275 1.29 8.69 14.87
C LEU A 275 1.96 10.03 15.21
N ASP A 276 3.09 9.96 15.91
CA ASP A 276 3.96 11.10 16.18
C ASP A 276 5.19 11.04 15.26
N THR A 277 5.22 11.90 14.23
CA THR A 277 6.33 11.94 13.27
C THR A 277 7.66 12.40 13.86
N SER A 278 7.68 12.92 15.07
CA SER A 278 8.91 13.27 15.82
C SER A 278 9.56 12.06 16.52
N GLN A 279 8.85 10.94 16.61
CA GLN A 279 9.31 9.70 17.23
C GLN A 279 9.61 8.64 16.17
N PRO A 280 10.42 7.62 16.49
CA PRO A 280 10.75 6.54 15.54
C PRO A 280 9.50 5.84 14.97
N LEU A 281 9.25 6.00 13.69
CA LEU A 281 8.06 5.45 13.01
C LEU A 281 7.98 3.92 13.07
N PRO A 282 9.09 3.15 12.89
CA PRO A 282 9.03 1.69 12.97
C PRO A 282 8.54 1.19 14.34
N VAL A 283 8.97 1.82 15.43
CA VAL A 283 8.57 1.44 16.80
C VAL A 283 7.07 1.64 17.02
N GLN A 284 6.52 2.75 16.54
CA GLN A 284 5.07 3.02 16.64
C GLN A 284 4.25 2.07 15.80
N LEU A 285 4.76 1.70 14.61
CA LEU A 285 4.12 0.75 13.72
C LEU A 285 4.05 -0.65 14.35
N GLU A 286 5.16 -1.13 14.90
CA GLU A 286 5.22 -2.41 15.60
C GLU A 286 4.33 -2.42 16.84
N ALA A 287 4.31 -1.35 17.62
CA ALA A 287 3.41 -1.22 18.76
C ALA A 287 1.94 -1.27 18.32
N ALA A 288 1.57 -0.57 17.25
CA ALA A 288 0.20 -0.60 16.73
C ALA A 288 -0.23 -2.00 16.28
N LEU A 289 0.69 -2.76 15.68
CA LEU A 289 0.45 -4.14 15.27
C LEU A 289 0.33 -5.09 16.47
N ALA A 290 1.24 -4.97 17.44
CA ALA A 290 1.30 -5.84 18.63
C ALA A 290 0.12 -5.61 19.60
N ASP A 291 -0.26 -4.34 19.80
CA ASP A 291 -1.32 -3.95 20.74
C ASP A 291 -2.72 -4.02 20.16
N HIS A 292 -2.84 -4.34 18.86
CA HIS A 292 -4.14 -4.39 18.20
C HIS A 292 -4.98 -5.55 18.72
N ARG A 293 -6.28 -5.25 18.94
CA ARG A 293 -7.31 -6.24 19.25
C ARG A 293 -8.44 -6.16 18.23
N PRO A 294 -9.00 -7.28 17.78
CA PRO A 294 -10.07 -7.30 16.78
C PRO A 294 -11.29 -6.44 17.15
N ASP A 295 -11.60 -6.34 18.46
CA ASP A 295 -12.74 -5.61 19.02
C ASP A 295 -12.47 -4.12 19.29
N ARG A 296 -11.23 -3.65 19.08
CA ARG A 296 -10.82 -2.26 19.39
C ARG A 296 -11.76 -1.21 18.80
N TYR A 297 -12.29 -1.47 17.61
CA TYR A 297 -13.11 -0.54 16.84
C TYR A 297 -14.59 -0.91 16.76
N ASP A 298 -15.08 -1.82 17.62
CA ASP A 298 -16.50 -2.24 17.61
C ASP A 298 -17.45 -1.06 17.79
N LEU A 299 -17.09 -0.09 18.65
CA LEU A 299 -17.86 1.13 18.81
C LEU A 299 -17.95 1.95 17.50
N VAL A 300 -16.84 2.10 16.79
CA VAL A 300 -16.79 2.82 15.50
C VAL A 300 -17.68 2.12 14.48
N THR A 301 -17.54 0.80 14.39
CA THR A 301 -18.30 -0.05 13.47
C THR A 301 -19.79 0.01 13.77
N SER A 302 -20.18 -0.13 15.06
CA SER A 302 -21.56 -0.10 15.49
C SER A 302 -22.25 1.26 15.37
N MET A 303 -21.48 2.36 15.27
CA MET A 303 -22.01 3.71 15.01
C MET A 303 -22.14 4.02 13.51
N ALA A 304 -21.37 3.34 12.66
CA ALA A 304 -21.34 3.60 11.23
C ALA A 304 -22.24 2.66 10.41
N PHE A 305 -22.34 1.39 10.80
CA PHE A 305 -22.94 0.35 9.98
C PHE A 305 -24.01 -0.45 10.73
N ALA A 306 -25.22 -0.40 10.22
CA ALA A 306 -26.31 -1.27 10.65
C ALA A 306 -26.56 -2.36 9.61
N ALA A 307 -27.01 -3.52 10.06
CA ALA A 307 -27.42 -4.65 9.21
C ALA A 307 -26.38 -5.05 8.12
N PRO A 308 -25.15 -5.43 8.52
CA PRO A 308 -24.13 -5.87 7.58
C PRO A 308 -24.63 -7.03 6.70
N GLY A 309 -24.29 -6.98 5.40
CA GLY A 309 -24.70 -7.98 4.40
C GLY A 309 -26.06 -7.73 3.75
N GLU A 310 -26.84 -6.76 4.23
CA GLU A 310 -28.20 -6.48 3.75
C GLU A 310 -28.34 -5.25 2.86
N ALA A 311 -27.27 -4.51 2.62
CA ALA A 311 -27.38 -3.22 1.93
C ALA A 311 -27.95 -3.35 0.51
N LEU A 312 -27.54 -4.33 -0.30
CA LEU A 312 -28.08 -4.53 -1.64
C LEU A 312 -29.55 -4.99 -1.64
N PRO A 313 -30.00 -5.94 -0.77
CA PRO A 313 -31.41 -6.26 -0.61
C PRO A 313 -32.26 -5.02 -0.25
N ARG A 314 -31.85 -4.27 0.77
CA ARG A 314 -32.57 -3.07 1.25
C ARG A 314 -32.61 -1.96 0.19
N LEU A 315 -31.50 -1.71 -0.49
CA LEU A 315 -31.45 -0.75 -1.60
C LEU A 315 -32.44 -1.15 -2.72
N ARG A 316 -32.47 -2.45 -3.04
CA ARG A 316 -33.43 -2.96 -4.03
C ARG A 316 -34.87 -2.71 -3.60
N GLU A 317 -35.24 -3.06 -2.38
CA GLU A 317 -36.58 -2.83 -1.82
C GLU A 317 -36.93 -1.34 -1.88
N THR A 318 -36.05 -0.47 -1.37
CA THR A 318 -36.21 1.00 -1.42
C THR A 318 -36.47 1.50 -2.83
N VAL A 319 -35.70 1.03 -3.82
CA VAL A 319 -35.90 1.44 -5.24
C VAL A 319 -37.27 1.01 -5.77
N TYR A 320 -37.71 -0.21 -5.49
CA TYR A 320 -38.99 -0.70 -5.93
C TYR A 320 -40.15 -0.02 -5.22
N ASP A 321 -40.04 0.29 -3.94
CA ASP A 321 -41.03 1.05 -3.16
C ASP A 321 -41.16 2.48 -3.71
N LEU A 322 -40.04 3.15 -3.99
CA LEU A 322 -40.07 4.51 -4.59
C LEU A 322 -40.64 4.54 -6.00
N LEU A 323 -40.53 3.44 -6.74
CA LEU A 323 -41.13 3.26 -8.05
C LEU A 323 -42.63 2.85 -7.98
N GLY A 324 -43.14 2.48 -6.81
CA GLY A 324 -44.48 1.92 -6.65
C GLY A 324 -44.63 0.54 -7.33
N LEU A 325 -43.53 -0.23 -7.45
CA LEU A 325 -43.52 -1.51 -8.15
C LEU A 325 -43.23 -2.65 -7.19
N ALA A 326 -43.83 -3.83 -7.43
CA ALA A 326 -43.46 -5.03 -6.71
C ALA A 326 -42.06 -5.52 -7.18
N PRO A 327 -41.17 -5.86 -6.25
CA PRO A 327 -39.87 -6.41 -6.63
C PRO A 327 -40.02 -7.78 -7.31
N PRO A 328 -39.14 -8.11 -8.29
CA PRO A 328 -39.15 -9.44 -8.92
C PRO A 328 -38.99 -10.56 -7.90
N LYS A 329 -39.66 -11.70 -8.14
CA LYS A 329 -39.63 -12.88 -7.23
C LYS A 329 -38.25 -13.57 -7.10
N ARG A 330 -37.28 -13.23 -7.98
CA ARG A 330 -35.91 -13.74 -7.88
C ARG A 330 -35.20 -13.17 -6.64
N PRO A 331 -34.30 -13.94 -6.00
CA PRO A 331 -33.53 -13.48 -4.85
C PRO A 331 -32.75 -12.19 -5.15
N SER A 332 -32.59 -11.36 -4.15
CA SER A 332 -31.66 -10.21 -4.21
C SER A 332 -30.24 -10.69 -4.42
N ARG A 333 -29.43 -9.89 -5.08
CA ARG A 333 -27.99 -10.14 -5.14
C ARG A 333 -27.37 -9.85 -3.79
N THR A 334 -26.45 -10.70 -3.37
CA THR A 334 -25.59 -10.45 -2.21
C THR A 334 -24.31 -9.73 -2.63
N ALA A 335 -23.64 -9.15 -1.66
CA ALA A 335 -22.33 -8.53 -1.89
C ALA A 335 -21.32 -9.56 -2.42
N ARG A 336 -20.50 -9.16 -3.38
CA ARG A 336 -19.43 -9.97 -3.96
C ARG A 336 -18.08 -9.34 -3.64
N ALA A 337 -17.07 -10.16 -3.44
CA ALA A 337 -15.69 -9.70 -3.32
C ALA A 337 -15.31 -8.79 -4.51
N PHE A 338 -14.43 -7.85 -4.27
CA PHE A 338 -13.86 -7.02 -5.31
C PHE A 338 -12.99 -7.85 -6.27
N PRO A 339 -12.85 -7.46 -7.55
CA PRO A 339 -11.92 -8.12 -8.47
C PRO A 339 -10.48 -8.00 -7.97
N LEU A 340 -9.53 -8.70 -8.59
CA LEU A 340 -8.12 -8.53 -8.25
C LEU A 340 -7.66 -7.11 -8.64
N PRO A 341 -6.81 -6.47 -7.81
CA PRO A 341 -6.25 -5.17 -8.14
C PRO A 341 -5.23 -5.28 -9.28
N LEU A 342 -4.86 -4.12 -9.85
CA LEU A 342 -3.70 -4.04 -10.73
C LEU A 342 -2.42 -4.39 -9.95
N PRO A 343 -1.35 -4.86 -10.64
CA PRO A 343 -0.08 -5.15 -10.00
C PRO A 343 0.47 -3.95 -9.23
N GLY A 344 1.13 -4.23 -8.10
CA GLY A 344 1.81 -3.21 -7.31
C GLY A 344 3.05 -2.63 -8.02
N ALA A 345 3.74 -1.71 -7.36
CA ALA A 345 4.96 -1.09 -7.87
C ALA A 345 6.09 -2.10 -8.07
N THR A 346 6.94 -1.83 -9.07
CA THR A 346 8.19 -2.56 -9.26
C THR A 346 9.12 -2.33 -8.07
N PRO A 347 9.77 -3.37 -7.54
CA PRO A 347 10.79 -3.20 -6.50
C PRO A 347 11.94 -2.30 -7.00
N PRO A 348 12.59 -1.52 -6.10
CA PRO A 348 13.74 -0.72 -6.47
C PRO A 348 14.92 -1.60 -6.91
N CYS A 349 15.71 -1.11 -7.88
CA CYS A 349 16.88 -1.82 -8.40
C CYS A 349 18.08 -1.72 -7.46
N SER A 350 18.18 -0.65 -6.67
CA SER A 350 19.31 -0.38 -5.77
C SER A 350 18.87 -0.29 -4.31
N HIS A 351 19.68 -0.91 -3.44
CA HIS A 351 19.44 -0.94 -2.00
C HIS A 351 20.69 -0.57 -1.22
N LEU A 352 20.53 0.24 -0.18
CA LEU A 352 21.49 0.27 0.91
C LEU A 352 21.26 -0.97 1.77
N VAL A 353 22.24 -1.83 1.79
CA VAL A 353 22.23 -3.09 2.55
C VAL A 353 22.93 -2.87 3.88
N ARG A 354 22.27 -3.24 4.96
CA ARG A 354 22.80 -3.27 6.31
C ARG A 354 22.88 -4.72 6.78
N THR A 355 24.05 -5.15 7.27
CA THR A 355 24.23 -6.44 7.92
C THR A 355 24.69 -6.22 9.35
N THR A 356 23.98 -6.79 10.31
CA THR A 356 24.36 -6.79 11.74
C THR A 356 24.78 -8.20 12.13
N VAL A 357 26.02 -8.34 12.62
CA VAL A 357 26.57 -9.62 13.02
C VAL A 357 26.05 -9.97 14.42
N THR A 358 25.37 -11.09 14.54
CA THR A 358 24.81 -11.57 15.82
C THR A 358 25.66 -12.66 16.47
N SER A 359 26.43 -13.42 15.67
CA SER A 359 27.35 -14.45 16.19
C SER A 359 28.49 -14.71 15.21
N VAL A 360 29.71 -14.95 15.74
CA VAL A 360 30.87 -15.42 14.97
C VAL A 360 31.46 -16.60 15.72
N GLN A 361 31.52 -17.74 15.04
CA GLN A 361 32.15 -18.98 15.55
C GLN A 361 33.11 -19.55 14.49
N ALA A 362 33.94 -20.50 14.88
CA ALA A 362 34.85 -21.14 13.93
C ALA A 362 34.05 -21.79 12.77
N GLY A 363 34.18 -21.23 11.58
CA GLY A 363 33.50 -21.71 10.36
C GLY A 363 32.01 -21.32 10.23
N ALA A 364 31.46 -20.52 11.14
CA ALA A 364 30.06 -20.08 11.08
C ALA A 364 29.90 -18.61 11.46
N VAL A 365 29.04 -17.89 10.72
CA VAL A 365 28.68 -16.48 10.98
C VAL A 365 27.17 -16.36 10.93
N GLU A 366 26.57 -15.68 11.91
CA GLU A 366 25.15 -15.34 11.88
C GLU A 366 24.98 -13.84 11.71
N VAL A 367 24.08 -13.44 10.79
CA VAL A 367 23.83 -12.04 10.47
C VAL A 367 22.34 -11.75 10.32
N GLU A 368 21.93 -10.57 10.76
CA GLU A 368 20.68 -9.95 10.36
C GLU A 368 20.93 -9.08 9.13
N LEU A 369 20.09 -9.21 8.12
CA LEU A 369 20.19 -8.48 6.85
C LEU A 369 18.95 -7.65 6.65
N GLU A 370 19.14 -6.35 6.43
CA GLU A 370 18.09 -5.40 6.11
C GLU A 370 18.45 -4.65 4.82
N ARG A 371 17.45 -4.38 3.98
CA ARG A 371 17.61 -3.65 2.72
C ARG A 371 16.66 -2.46 2.70
N PHE A 372 17.19 -1.29 2.35
CA PHE A 372 16.45 -0.05 2.23
C PHE A 372 16.61 0.52 0.82
N PRO A 373 15.57 1.15 0.22
CA PRO A 373 15.69 1.76 -1.10
C PRO A 373 16.82 2.78 -1.12
N ALA A 374 17.81 2.60 -2.01
CA ALA A 374 19.00 3.45 -2.04
C ALA A 374 18.69 4.92 -2.32
N VAL A 375 17.65 5.20 -3.11
CA VAL A 375 17.22 6.57 -3.47
C VAL A 375 16.76 7.40 -2.28
N LEU A 376 16.31 6.74 -1.20
CA LEU A 376 15.85 7.37 0.04
C LEU A 376 16.79 7.14 1.22
N ALA A 377 17.75 6.24 1.08
CA ALA A 377 18.60 5.83 2.20
C ALA A 377 19.44 7.01 2.69
N GLY A 378 19.21 7.40 3.94
CA GLY A 378 20.04 8.33 4.67
C GLY A 378 21.36 7.68 5.12
N GLU A 379 22.18 8.43 5.87
CA GLU A 379 23.37 7.89 6.52
C GLU A 379 22.95 6.93 7.64
N LEU A 380 23.12 5.62 7.40
CA LEU A 380 23.02 4.62 8.44
C LEU A 380 24.38 4.52 9.17
N ALA A 381 24.39 4.56 10.49
CA ALA A 381 25.61 4.42 11.27
C ALA A 381 26.21 3.02 11.11
N GLU A 382 27.53 2.92 10.94
CA GLU A 382 28.29 1.68 11.09
C GLU A 382 28.78 1.55 12.52
N THR A 383 28.80 0.33 13.03
CA THR A 383 29.39 -0.05 14.32
C THR A 383 30.41 -1.19 14.10
N ALA A 384 31.04 -1.65 15.16
CA ALA A 384 31.97 -2.79 15.04
C ALA A 384 31.30 -4.05 14.48
N ASP A 385 30.01 -4.24 14.76
CA ASP A 385 29.23 -5.42 14.37
C ASP A 385 28.22 -5.14 13.24
N THR A 386 28.16 -3.89 12.74
CA THR A 386 27.19 -3.50 11.69
C THR A 386 27.93 -2.93 10.49
N PHE A 387 27.76 -3.56 9.35
CA PHE A 387 28.35 -3.15 8.08
C PHE A 387 27.29 -2.72 7.08
N ARG A 388 27.65 -1.78 6.21
CA ARG A 388 26.77 -1.30 5.14
C ARG A 388 27.46 -1.32 3.79
N HIS A 389 26.70 -1.50 2.74
CA HIS A 389 27.17 -1.32 1.36
C HIS A 389 26.01 -1.03 0.43
N LEU A 390 26.29 -0.32 -0.65
CA LEU A 390 25.32 -0.08 -1.73
C LEU A 390 25.37 -1.25 -2.70
N ALA A 391 24.24 -1.93 -2.86
CA ALA A 391 24.04 -2.99 -3.84
C ALA A 391 23.08 -2.50 -4.94
N SER A 392 23.53 -2.53 -6.19
CA SER A 392 22.79 -2.05 -7.35
C SER A 392 22.64 -3.15 -8.40
N ASP A 393 21.46 -3.27 -8.99
CA ASP A 393 21.27 -4.10 -10.16
C ASP A 393 21.92 -3.45 -11.39
N VAL A 394 22.32 -4.24 -12.38
CA VAL A 394 22.88 -3.73 -13.65
C VAL A 394 21.88 -2.87 -14.43
N ASP A 395 20.57 -3.09 -14.19
CA ASP A 395 19.46 -2.36 -14.84
C ASP A 395 19.07 -1.08 -14.08
N GLU A 396 19.88 -0.61 -13.11
CA GLU A 396 19.63 0.62 -12.36
C GLU A 396 19.66 1.85 -13.29
N PRO A 397 18.53 2.57 -13.42
CA PRO A 397 18.46 3.74 -14.31
C PRO A 397 19.17 4.99 -13.76
N ASP A 398 19.36 5.10 -12.44
CA ASP A 398 20.11 6.22 -11.85
C ASP A 398 21.62 5.93 -11.90
N THR A 399 22.30 6.61 -12.83
CA THR A 399 23.75 6.48 -13.04
C THR A 399 24.55 6.73 -11.74
N ARG A 400 24.11 7.64 -10.88
CA ARG A 400 24.81 7.93 -9.61
C ARG A 400 24.76 6.74 -8.67
N LEU A 401 23.62 6.04 -8.58
CA LEU A 401 23.48 4.84 -7.77
C LEU A 401 24.28 3.68 -8.38
N ALA A 402 24.21 3.51 -9.70
CA ALA A 402 24.96 2.48 -10.41
C ALA A 402 26.48 2.65 -10.23
N GLU A 403 27.02 3.88 -10.42
CA GLU A 403 28.45 4.17 -10.29
C GLU A 403 28.96 4.13 -8.83
N SER A 404 28.10 4.46 -7.86
CA SER A 404 28.44 4.41 -6.43
C SER A 404 28.32 3.02 -5.83
N ALA A 405 27.85 2.02 -6.57
CA ALA A 405 27.61 0.67 -6.07
C ALA A 405 28.90 0.00 -5.58
N THR A 406 28.87 -0.47 -4.34
CA THR A 406 29.90 -1.34 -3.80
C THR A 406 29.75 -2.76 -4.34
N THR A 407 28.52 -3.16 -4.63
CA THR A 407 28.13 -4.49 -5.15
C THR A 407 27.24 -4.34 -6.36
N VAL A 408 27.62 -4.98 -7.48
CA VAL A 408 26.82 -5.02 -8.70
C VAL A 408 26.15 -6.38 -8.85
N LEU A 409 24.85 -6.38 -9.15
CA LEU A 409 24.02 -7.57 -9.16
C LEU A 409 23.42 -7.84 -10.54
N VAL A 410 23.30 -9.12 -10.92
CA VAL A 410 22.47 -9.57 -12.05
C VAL A 410 21.45 -10.56 -11.53
N ARG A 411 20.17 -10.17 -11.53
CA ARG A 411 19.05 -10.99 -11.06
C ARG A 411 18.27 -11.65 -12.17
N ALA A 412 18.23 -11.03 -13.35
CA ALA A 412 17.34 -11.41 -14.44
C ALA A 412 17.79 -12.67 -15.23
N ALA A 413 19.01 -13.14 -15.02
CA ALA A 413 19.56 -14.28 -15.77
C ALA A 413 20.26 -15.29 -14.85
N VAL A 414 20.15 -16.57 -15.20
CA VAL A 414 20.88 -17.67 -14.55
C VAL A 414 22.02 -18.08 -15.47
N PHE A 415 23.23 -18.22 -14.90
CA PHE A 415 24.45 -18.49 -15.64
C PHE A 415 25.02 -19.88 -15.32
N SER A 416 25.68 -20.50 -16.31
CA SER A 416 26.62 -21.57 -16.02
C SER A 416 27.78 -21.06 -15.18
N SER A 417 28.53 -21.95 -14.54
CA SER A 417 29.68 -21.53 -13.73
C SER A 417 30.76 -20.80 -14.55
N GLU A 418 30.94 -21.15 -15.81
CA GLU A 418 31.91 -20.51 -16.69
C GLU A 418 31.44 -19.14 -17.17
N ASP A 419 30.21 -19.07 -17.69
CA ASP A 419 29.60 -17.80 -18.13
C ASP A 419 29.44 -16.81 -16.98
N GLY A 420 29.08 -17.30 -15.80
CA GLY A 420 28.97 -16.49 -14.59
C GLY A 420 30.30 -15.85 -14.19
N ARG A 421 31.42 -16.58 -14.24
CA ARG A 421 32.76 -15.99 -13.98
C ARG A 421 33.14 -14.95 -15.02
N ARG A 422 32.89 -15.24 -16.30
CA ARG A 422 33.14 -14.27 -17.37
C ARG A 422 32.33 -13.00 -17.12
N ARG A 423 31.04 -13.16 -16.83
CA ARG A 423 30.16 -12.03 -16.56
C ARG A 423 30.58 -11.21 -15.34
N ILE A 424 30.98 -11.86 -14.27
CA ILE A 424 31.54 -11.20 -13.08
C ILE A 424 32.77 -10.38 -13.43
N THR A 425 33.67 -10.92 -14.23
CA THR A 425 34.90 -10.23 -14.66
C THR A 425 34.56 -8.97 -15.47
N GLU A 426 33.61 -9.06 -16.40
CA GLU A 426 33.11 -7.91 -17.18
C GLU A 426 32.51 -6.85 -16.24
N LEU A 427 31.59 -7.24 -15.35
CA LEU A 427 30.94 -6.34 -14.41
C LEU A 427 31.92 -5.56 -13.54
N LEU A 428 32.93 -6.27 -13.00
CA LEU A 428 33.96 -5.63 -12.21
C LEU A 428 34.88 -4.73 -13.05
N ALA A 429 35.09 -5.02 -14.32
CA ALA A 429 35.83 -4.13 -15.24
C ALA A 429 35.03 -2.86 -15.54
N ASP A 430 33.73 -3.01 -15.83
CA ASP A 430 32.83 -1.90 -16.19
C ASP A 430 32.47 -1.01 -14.99
N SER A 431 32.57 -1.52 -13.76
CA SER A 431 32.22 -0.79 -12.52
C SER A 431 33.43 -0.61 -11.61
N PRO A 432 34.34 0.35 -11.85
CA PRO A 432 35.61 0.51 -11.13
C PRO A 432 35.44 0.68 -9.60
N GLY A 433 34.33 1.28 -9.15
CA GLY A 433 34.00 1.47 -7.73
C GLY A 433 33.52 0.20 -7.02
N ALA A 434 33.03 -0.78 -7.78
CA ALA A 434 32.45 -1.99 -7.19
C ALA A 434 33.56 -2.90 -6.59
N ARG A 435 33.30 -3.41 -5.43
CA ARG A 435 34.12 -4.41 -4.71
C ARG A 435 33.70 -5.83 -5.02
N LEU A 436 32.40 -6.03 -5.23
CA LEU A 436 31.77 -7.31 -5.49
C LEU A 436 30.91 -7.24 -6.75
N ALA A 437 30.83 -8.36 -7.45
CA ALA A 437 29.80 -8.60 -8.44
C ALA A 437 29.16 -9.97 -8.18
N ALA A 438 27.81 -10.06 -8.25
CA ALA A 438 27.12 -11.30 -8.00
C ALA A 438 26.09 -11.61 -9.09
N VAL A 439 26.04 -12.88 -9.48
CA VAL A 439 25.12 -13.38 -10.50
C VAL A 439 24.41 -14.64 -9.99
N SER A 440 23.18 -14.90 -10.48
CA SER A 440 22.50 -16.17 -10.23
C SER A 440 23.16 -17.29 -11.02
N GLY A 441 23.45 -18.41 -10.37
CA GLY A 441 23.94 -19.64 -10.99
C GLY A 441 22.90 -20.77 -10.92
N GLU A 442 23.19 -21.90 -11.55
CA GLU A 442 22.27 -23.06 -11.64
C GLU A 442 22.00 -23.71 -10.26
N SER A 443 22.99 -23.71 -9.35
CA SER A 443 22.94 -24.36 -8.04
C SER A 443 23.05 -23.39 -6.85
N GLY A 444 23.14 -22.10 -7.12
CA GLY A 444 23.35 -21.06 -6.11
C GLY A 444 23.70 -19.74 -6.78
N CYS A 445 24.50 -18.91 -6.10
CA CYS A 445 25.03 -17.68 -6.65
C CYS A 445 26.54 -17.71 -6.77
N LEU A 446 27.06 -17.00 -7.76
CA LEU A 446 28.50 -16.74 -7.89
C LEU A 446 28.78 -15.30 -7.46
N VAL A 447 29.71 -15.12 -6.55
CA VAL A 447 30.13 -13.80 -6.05
C VAL A 447 31.62 -13.63 -6.31
N GLY A 448 31.95 -12.70 -7.20
CA GLY A 448 33.34 -12.31 -7.47
C GLY A 448 33.80 -11.19 -6.58
N VAL A 449 35.01 -11.26 -6.10
CA VAL A 449 35.66 -10.25 -5.25
C VAL A 449 36.75 -9.56 -6.06
N ARG A 450 36.74 -8.23 -6.11
CA ARG A 450 37.78 -7.46 -6.82
C ARG A 450 39.17 -7.71 -6.20
N GLY A 451 40.11 -8.16 -7.02
CA GLY A 451 41.44 -8.53 -6.58
C GLY A 451 41.53 -9.87 -5.83
N GLY A 452 40.42 -10.59 -5.71
CA GLY A 452 40.29 -11.91 -5.13
C GLY A 452 39.76 -12.95 -6.14
N GLY A 453 39.17 -14.03 -5.63
CA GLY A 453 38.55 -15.09 -6.42
C GLY A 453 37.04 -14.97 -6.55
N THR A 454 36.44 -16.03 -7.03
CA THR A 454 34.96 -16.19 -7.09
C THR A 454 34.55 -17.21 -6.03
N VAL A 455 33.54 -16.86 -5.25
CA VAL A 455 32.93 -17.68 -4.21
C VAL A 455 31.59 -18.20 -4.74
N GLU A 456 31.35 -19.49 -4.67
CA GLU A 456 30.03 -20.09 -4.87
C GLU A 456 29.28 -20.06 -3.55
N VAL A 457 28.07 -19.51 -3.57
CA VAL A 457 27.18 -19.41 -2.41
C VAL A 457 25.93 -20.23 -2.68
N ALA A 458 25.80 -21.33 -1.95
CA ALA A 458 24.66 -22.25 -2.07
C ALA A 458 23.84 -22.29 -0.79
N ALA A 459 22.52 -22.45 -0.91
CA ALA A 459 21.68 -22.72 0.25
C ALA A 459 21.96 -24.13 0.78
N VAL A 460 22.08 -24.29 2.09
CA VAL A 460 22.19 -25.61 2.72
C VAL A 460 20.87 -26.38 2.57
N SER A 461 19.76 -25.66 2.63
CA SER A 461 18.41 -26.19 2.41
C SER A 461 17.50 -25.12 1.84
N GLY A 462 16.43 -25.52 1.16
CA GLY A 462 15.42 -24.59 0.60
C GLY A 462 15.78 -24.04 -0.77
N SER A 463 15.31 -22.83 -1.07
CA SER A 463 15.51 -22.18 -2.37
C SER A 463 16.90 -21.56 -2.52
N CYS A 464 17.38 -21.42 -3.77
CA CYS A 464 18.58 -20.64 -4.07
C CYS A 464 18.50 -19.23 -3.48
N PRO A 465 19.63 -18.73 -2.91
CA PRO A 465 19.70 -17.36 -2.44
C PRO A 465 19.59 -16.38 -3.62
N ASP A 466 19.06 -15.18 -3.39
CA ASP A 466 19.20 -14.10 -4.36
C ASP A 466 20.65 -13.57 -4.37
N PRO A 467 21.13 -13.01 -5.51
CA PRO A 467 22.50 -12.51 -5.62
C PRO A 467 22.86 -11.44 -4.57
N GLY A 468 21.88 -10.62 -4.15
CA GLY A 468 22.09 -9.59 -3.12
C GLY A 468 22.34 -10.20 -1.74
N THR A 469 21.60 -11.24 -1.37
CA THR A 469 21.82 -11.98 -0.12
C THR A 469 23.16 -12.70 -0.13
N ALA A 470 23.50 -13.35 -1.26
CA ALA A 470 24.80 -14.03 -1.41
C ALA A 470 25.97 -13.03 -1.31
N ALA A 471 25.88 -11.90 -1.98
CA ALA A 471 26.89 -10.85 -1.93
C ALA A 471 27.04 -10.25 -0.52
N ALA A 472 25.93 -10.03 0.20
CA ALA A 472 25.96 -9.52 1.56
C ALA A 472 26.66 -10.49 2.54
N ALA A 473 26.43 -11.80 2.39
CA ALA A 473 27.11 -12.81 3.18
C ALA A 473 28.63 -12.77 2.95
N VAL A 474 29.08 -12.73 1.69
CA VAL A 474 30.50 -12.63 1.33
C VAL A 474 31.09 -11.30 1.82
N TYR A 475 30.38 -10.17 1.61
CA TYR A 475 30.82 -8.85 2.07
C TYR A 475 31.05 -8.83 3.58
N THR A 476 30.14 -9.39 4.35
CA THR A 476 30.23 -9.45 5.81
C THR A 476 31.44 -10.28 6.25
N CYS A 477 31.68 -11.45 5.65
CA CYS A 477 32.89 -12.24 5.94
C CYS A 477 34.17 -11.42 5.67
N LEU A 478 34.25 -10.72 4.55
CA LEU A 478 35.40 -9.87 4.21
C LEU A 478 35.60 -8.72 5.21
N ARG A 479 34.52 -8.09 5.67
CA ARG A 479 34.60 -7.01 6.67
C ARG A 479 35.01 -7.49 8.04
N LEU A 480 34.68 -8.73 8.40
CA LEU A 480 35.12 -9.40 9.62
C LEU A 480 36.57 -9.94 9.53
N GLY A 481 37.22 -9.90 8.36
CA GLY A 481 38.49 -10.54 8.12
C GLY A 481 38.42 -12.07 8.13
N VAL A 482 37.24 -12.64 7.97
CA VAL A 482 37.02 -14.10 7.89
C VAL A 482 37.12 -14.52 6.42
N PRO A 483 38.04 -15.46 6.07
CA PRO A 483 38.10 -16.01 4.72
C PRO A 483 36.74 -16.62 4.35
N PRO A 484 36.10 -16.22 3.24
CA PRO A 484 34.71 -16.64 2.95
C PRO A 484 34.59 -18.13 2.60
N ILE A 485 35.65 -18.77 2.11
CA ILE A 485 35.60 -20.17 1.66
C ILE A 485 35.56 -21.12 2.85
N GLY A 486 34.60 -22.04 2.85
CA GLY A 486 34.41 -23.03 3.91
C GLY A 486 33.59 -22.54 5.10
N VAL A 487 33.00 -21.34 4.99
CA VAL A 487 32.15 -20.73 6.02
C VAL A 487 30.70 -20.97 5.73
N THR A 488 29.92 -21.27 6.77
CA THR A 488 28.47 -21.25 6.75
C THR A 488 27.97 -19.90 7.28
N VAL A 489 27.14 -19.20 6.51
CA VAL A 489 26.55 -17.94 6.93
C VAL A 489 25.04 -18.11 7.08
N THR A 490 24.54 -17.94 8.31
CA THR A 490 23.10 -17.88 8.57
C THR A 490 22.62 -16.44 8.41
N VAL A 491 21.83 -16.18 7.37
CA VAL A 491 21.26 -14.86 7.09
C VAL A 491 19.82 -14.83 7.54
N ARG A 492 19.47 -13.87 8.41
CA ARG A 492 18.10 -13.60 8.85
C ARG A 492 17.59 -12.32 8.18
N ARG A 493 16.38 -12.38 7.58
CA ARG A 493 15.67 -11.24 7.00
C ARG A 493 14.28 -11.22 7.62
N GLY A 494 14.06 -10.36 8.61
CA GLY A 494 12.85 -10.40 9.42
C GLY A 494 12.64 -11.79 10.02
N SER A 495 11.50 -12.41 9.74
CA SER A 495 11.18 -13.77 10.22
C SER A 495 11.80 -14.90 9.39
N LEU A 496 12.38 -14.60 8.24
CA LEU A 496 12.95 -15.60 7.34
C LEU A 496 14.44 -15.84 7.66
N GLY A 497 14.82 -17.09 7.89
CA GLY A 497 16.21 -17.52 8.05
C GLY A 497 16.65 -18.39 6.87
N GLN A 498 17.88 -18.17 6.40
CA GLN A 498 18.51 -18.97 5.35
C GLN A 498 19.95 -19.28 5.72
N GLU A 499 20.32 -20.55 5.63
CA GLU A 499 21.69 -21.00 5.86
C GLU A 499 22.40 -21.16 4.52
N LEU A 500 23.53 -20.46 4.36
CA LEU A 500 24.33 -20.36 3.14
C LEU A 500 25.70 -20.97 3.36
N LEU A 501 26.11 -21.87 2.49
CA LEU A 501 27.45 -22.41 2.47
C LEU A 501 28.29 -21.73 1.38
N LEU A 502 29.41 -21.14 1.77
CA LEU A 502 30.34 -20.45 0.90
C LEU A 502 31.46 -21.41 0.51
N ARG A 503 31.59 -21.73 -0.79
CA ARG A 503 32.51 -22.77 -1.30
C ARG A 503 33.54 -22.18 -2.26
N ASP A 504 34.67 -22.88 -2.39
CA ASP A 504 35.55 -22.73 -3.56
C ASP A 504 34.96 -23.51 -4.73
N GLN A 505 34.87 -22.88 -5.88
CA GLN A 505 34.30 -23.48 -7.09
C GLN A 505 35.09 -24.68 -7.64
N HIS A 506 36.32 -24.90 -7.16
CA HIS A 506 37.16 -26.03 -7.58
C HIS A 506 36.91 -27.35 -6.82
N SER A 507 36.02 -27.38 -5.83
CA SER A 507 35.79 -28.55 -4.96
C SER A 507 34.65 -29.48 -5.40
N SER A 508 34.01 -29.25 -6.54
CA SER A 508 32.82 -30.02 -7.00
C SER A 508 33.10 -31.20 -7.95
N SER A 509 34.34 -31.65 -8.10
CA SER A 509 34.61 -32.92 -8.79
C SER A 509 35.70 -33.72 -8.04
N THR A 510 35.28 -34.84 -7.45
CA THR A 510 35.99 -35.94 -6.83
C THR A 510 35.97 -35.96 -5.31
N GLY A 511 35.26 -36.96 -4.75
CA GLY A 511 35.42 -37.37 -3.34
C GLY A 511 36.81 -37.94 -3.07
N GLN A 512 37.73 -37.12 -2.56
CA GLN A 512 38.91 -37.56 -1.83
C GLN A 512 39.20 -36.58 -0.68
N PRO A 513 39.68 -37.07 0.47
CA PRO A 513 39.90 -36.23 1.64
C PRO A 513 41.10 -35.29 1.43
N LEU A 514 40.88 -34.01 1.76
CA LEU A 514 41.86 -32.93 1.66
C LEU A 514 43.06 -33.13 2.60
N VAL A 515 44.23 -33.28 2.00
CA VAL A 515 45.53 -33.04 2.66
C VAL A 515 45.73 -31.52 2.74
N SER A 516 45.93 -31.01 3.97
CA SER A 516 46.18 -29.60 4.27
C SER A 516 47.35 -29.05 3.46
N ARG A 517 47.09 -28.08 2.58
CA ARG A 517 48.11 -27.18 2.05
C ARG A 517 47.88 -25.80 2.61
N ASP A 518 48.76 -25.36 3.49
CA ASP A 518 48.93 -23.97 3.89
C ASP A 518 48.97 -23.07 2.65
N ARG A 519 47.95 -22.26 2.45
CA ARG A 519 47.97 -21.12 1.52
C ARG A 519 47.59 -19.87 2.28
N THR A 520 48.56 -19.03 2.43
CA THR A 520 48.67 -17.68 2.96
C THR A 520 47.38 -16.83 2.90
N SER A 521 47.03 -16.30 4.06
CA SER A 521 45.90 -15.42 4.40
C SER A 521 45.95 -14.00 3.78
N ALA A 522 46.77 -13.78 2.74
CA ALA A 522 47.04 -12.43 2.22
C ALA A 522 46.08 -11.93 1.09
N ALA A 523 45.19 -12.79 0.56
CA ALA A 523 44.44 -12.47 -0.66
C ALA A 523 43.04 -11.80 -0.45
N TRP A 524 42.55 -11.68 0.78
CA TRP A 524 41.14 -11.31 1.04
C TRP A 524 40.93 -10.04 1.88
N GLY A 525 41.99 -9.27 2.20
CA GLY A 525 41.89 -8.06 3.03
C GLY A 525 41.29 -6.86 2.26
N LEU A 526 40.24 -6.26 2.78
CA LEU A 526 39.79 -4.94 2.38
C LEU A 526 40.59 -3.86 3.11
N PRO A 527 41.11 -2.81 2.44
CA PRO A 527 41.71 -1.69 3.14
C PRO A 527 40.64 -0.94 3.96
N PRO A 528 41.01 -0.25 5.05
CA PRO A 528 40.08 0.55 5.84
C PRO A 528 39.47 1.64 4.97
N SER A 529 38.19 1.91 5.19
CA SER A 529 37.43 2.98 4.54
C SER A 529 38.00 4.34 4.97
N SER A 530 38.41 5.15 4.01
CA SER A 530 38.65 6.59 4.17
C SER A 530 37.35 7.35 4.05
#